data_9c44fd022183c62fad256f64a8f80426
#
_entry.id   9c44fd022183c62fad256f64a8f80426
#
_cell.length_a   1.000
_cell.length_b   1.000
_cell.length_c   1.000
_cell.angle_alpha   90.00
_cell.angle_beta   90.00
_cell.angle_gamma   90.00
#
_symmetry.space_group_name_H-M   'P 1'
#
loop_
_entity.id
_entity.type
_entity.pdbx_description
1 polymer ?
#
loop_
_entity_poly.entity_id
_entity_poly.type
_entity_poly.pdbx_seq_one_letter_code
_entity_poly.pdbx_strand_id
1 'polypeptide(L)'
;MGLFGCTAQSSKFATVDVEEFAKVIADTAVVRLDVRTPQEYAEGHIEGAINIDVLSDDFVTEASKLPADRTIALYCRSGNRSKKAAAILADKGYKVIELATGYKGWTRAGK
;
A
#
# COMPACT_ATOMS: atom_id res chain seq x y z
N MET A 1 -26.51 -1.88 -5.25
CA MET A 1 -26.02 -1.82 -5.30
C MET A 1 -25.53 -1.55 -5.44
N GLY A 2 -25.25 -1.21 -5.25
CA GLY A 2 -24.50 -0.82 -5.28
C GLY A 2 -24.14 -0.35 -5.35
N LEU A 3 -24.07 -0.16 -5.29
CA LEU A 3 -23.58 0.32 -5.44
C LEU A 3 -23.17 0.79 -5.41
N PHE A 4 -23.15 1.01 -5.14
CA PHE A 4 -22.59 1.41 -5.13
C PHE A 4 -21.88 1.65 -5.35
N GLY A 5 -21.79 1.95 -5.19
CA GLY A 5 -20.85 2.23 -5.28
C GLY A 5 -20.24 2.43 -5.45
N CYS A 6 -20.07 2.48 -5.23
CA CYS A 6 -19.33 2.64 -5.32
C CYS A 6 -18.66 3.01 -5.62
N THR A 7 -18.60 3.32 -5.43
CA THR A 7 -17.95 3.63 -5.62
C THR A 7 -17.10 3.93 -5.95
N ALA A 8 -17.02 4.22 -5.34
CA ALA A 8 -16.09 4.71 -5.77
C ALA A 8 -15.05 4.29 -6.03
N GLN A 9 -15.25 3.78 -5.86
CA GLN A 9 -14.27 3.34 -6.14
C GLN A 9 -14.25 2.67 -7.28
N SER A 10 -14.61 2.92 -8.08
CA SER A 10 -14.20 2.45 -9.30
C SER A 10 -12.83 1.98 -9.23
N SER A 11 -12.21 2.30 -8.20
CA SER A 11 -10.87 1.91 -8.06
C SER A 11 -10.73 0.45 -8.01
N LYS A 12 -9.65 -0.02 -8.53
CA LYS A 12 -9.29 -1.42 -8.53
C LYS A 12 -8.60 -1.83 -7.25
N PHE A 13 -8.50 -0.94 -6.30
CA PHE A 13 -7.87 -1.20 -5.01
C PHE A 13 -8.73 -0.62 -3.89
N ALA A 14 -8.52 -1.11 -2.67
CA ALA A 14 -9.23 -0.61 -1.50
C ALA A 14 -8.35 0.37 -0.73
N THR A 15 -8.97 1.41 -0.16
CA THR A 15 -8.32 2.37 0.71
C THR A 15 -8.92 2.22 2.09
N VAL A 16 -8.08 2.03 3.10
CA VAL A 16 -8.54 1.75 4.46
C VAL A 16 -7.86 2.66 5.48
N ASP A 17 -8.45 2.74 6.66
CA ASP A 17 -7.86 3.51 7.76
C ASP A 17 -6.81 2.68 8.50
N VAL A 18 -6.19 3.29 9.53
CA VAL A 18 -5.12 2.65 10.29
C VAL A 18 -5.59 1.36 10.97
N GLU A 19 -6.79 1.39 11.57
CA GLU A 19 -7.26 0.22 12.29
C GLU A 19 -7.50 -0.97 11.36
N GLU A 20 -8.10 -0.70 10.21
CA GLU A 20 -8.33 -1.77 9.24
C GLU A 20 -7.01 -2.25 8.63
N PHE A 21 -6.09 -1.32 8.35
CA PHE A 21 -4.78 -1.69 7.81
C PHE A 21 -4.03 -2.61 8.77
N ALA A 22 -4.10 -2.30 10.08
CA ALA A 22 -3.46 -3.14 11.09
C ALA A 22 -4.01 -4.56 11.06
N LYS A 23 -5.32 -4.70 10.86
CA LYS A 23 -5.95 -6.02 10.77
C LYS A 23 -5.48 -6.77 9.52
N VAL A 24 -5.38 -6.06 8.41
CA VAL A 24 -4.96 -6.66 7.15
C VAL A 24 -3.54 -7.21 7.26
N ILE A 25 -2.62 -6.42 7.79
CA ILE A 25 -1.22 -6.85 7.86
C ILE A 25 -0.94 -7.84 8.99
N ALA A 26 -1.91 -8.09 9.86
CA ALA A 26 -1.76 -9.14 10.85
C ALA A 26 -1.68 -10.52 10.19
N ASP A 27 -2.21 -10.65 8.98
CA ASP A 27 -2.09 -11.87 8.18
C ASP A 27 -0.69 -11.90 7.58
N THR A 28 0.12 -12.89 7.96
CA THR A 28 1.51 -12.99 7.52
C THR A 28 1.65 -13.31 6.03
N ALA A 29 0.58 -13.73 5.37
CA ALA A 29 0.60 -13.97 3.93
C ALA A 29 0.52 -12.67 3.14
N VAL A 30 0.11 -11.56 3.78
CA VAL A 30 0.00 -10.26 3.13
C VAL A 30 1.39 -9.63 3.03
N VAL A 31 1.72 -9.11 1.84
CA VAL A 31 2.98 -8.40 1.62
C VAL A 31 2.82 -6.97 2.12
N ARG A 32 3.73 -6.50 2.96
CA ARG A 32 3.76 -5.12 3.46
C ARG A 32 4.73 -4.35 2.59
N LEU A 33 4.23 -3.33 1.88
CA LEU A 33 5.03 -2.61 0.90
C LEU A 33 5.05 -1.12 1.21
N ASP A 34 6.25 -0.60 1.47
CA ASP A 34 6.49 0.83 1.68
C ASP A 34 6.93 1.41 0.34
N VAL A 35 6.13 2.33 -0.22
CA VAL A 35 6.44 2.88 -1.54
C VAL A 35 7.09 4.26 -1.46
N ARG A 36 7.62 4.62 -0.29
CA ARG A 36 8.33 5.88 -0.08
C ARG A 36 9.77 5.75 -0.57
N THR A 37 10.52 6.83 -0.45
CA THR A 37 11.94 6.82 -0.82
C THR A 37 12.74 5.95 0.15
N PRO A 38 13.91 5.44 -0.28
CA PRO A 38 14.78 4.68 0.61
C PRO A 38 15.17 5.46 1.87
N GLN A 39 15.35 6.77 1.74
CA GLN A 39 15.71 7.59 2.90
C GLN A 39 14.57 7.61 3.92
N GLU A 40 13.33 7.82 3.48
CA GLU A 40 12.19 7.79 4.38
C GLU A 40 12.07 6.44 5.08
N TYR A 41 12.23 5.37 4.31
CA TYR A 41 12.17 4.01 4.83
C TYR A 41 13.22 3.78 5.92
N ALA A 42 14.44 4.25 5.69
CA ALA A 42 15.54 4.07 6.64
C ALA A 42 15.28 4.82 7.95
N GLU A 43 14.57 5.93 7.89
CA GLU A 43 14.25 6.73 9.08
C GLU A 43 13.18 6.07 9.96
N GLY A 44 12.46 5.12 9.42
CA GLY A 44 11.41 4.38 10.14
C GLY A 44 10.39 3.85 9.16
N HIS A 45 9.89 2.65 9.42
CA HIS A 45 8.89 2.03 8.54
C HIS A 45 8.08 1.02 9.35
N ILE A 46 6.98 0.57 8.79
CA ILE A 46 6.16 -0.46 9.43
C ILE A 46 6.97 -1.76 9.44
N GLU A 47 7.03 -2.39 10.59
CA GLU A 47 7.80 -3.61 10.77
C GLU A 47 7.44 -4.65 9.70
N GLY A 48 8.45 -5.24 9.10
CA GLY A 48 8.24 -6.26 8.08
C GLY A 48 7.97 -5.72 6.69
N ALA A 49 7.89 -4.41 6.51
CA ALA A 49 7.65 -3.83 5.19
C ALA A 49 8.91 -3.87 4.35
N ILE A 50 8.74 -4.16 3.06
CA ILE A 50 9.82 -4.02 2.08
C ILE A 50 9.63 -2.68 1.38
N ASN A 51 10.70 -2.14 0.82
CA ASN A 51 10.69 -0.81 0.22
C ASN A 51 10.89 -0.88 -1.29
N ILE A 52 9.93 -0.33 -2.02
CA ILE A 52 10.08 -0.12 -3.47
C ILE A 52 9.55 1.30 -3.73
N ASP A 53 10.43 2.21 -4.09
CA ASP A 53 10.13 3.63 -4.25
C ASP A 53 9.28 3.86 -5.51
N VAL A 54 8.05 4.36 -5.35
CA VAL A 54 7.16 4.58 -6.50
C VAL A 54 7.66 5.71 -7.39
N LEU A 55 8.55 6.58 -6.89
CA LEU A 55 9.13 7.65 -7.69
C LEU A 55 10.31 7.19 -8.53
N SER A 56 10.79 5.98 -8.30
CA SER A 56 11.91 5.42 -9.06
C SER A 56 11.44 4.94 -10.43
N ASP A 57 12.31 5.13 -11.44
CA ASP A 57 12.05 4.60 -12.77
C ASP A 57 11.96 3.08 -12.78
N ASP A 58 12.51 2.43 -11.75
CA ASP A 58 12.51 0.98 -11.64
C ASP A 58 11.29 0.42 -10.92
N PHE A 59 10.35 1.29 -10.53
CA PHE A 59 9.22 0.83 -9.68
C PHE A 59 8.46 -0.34 -10.31
N VAL A 60 8.08 -0.18 -11.57
CA VAL A 60 7.28 -1.22 -12.24
C VAL A 60 8.03 -2.54 -12.30
N THR A 61 9.31 -2.47 -12.67
CA THR A 61 10.15 -3.67 -12.78
C THR A 61 10.28 -4.37 -11.43
N GLU A 62 10.59 -3.60 -10.39
CA GLU A 62 10.78 -4.18 -9.06
C GLU A 62 9.49 -4.70 -8.47
N ALA A 63 8.41 -3.95 -8.63
CA ALA A 63 7.11 -4.36 -8.09
C ALA A 63 6.57 -5.60 -8.79
N SER A 64 6.93 -5.79 -10.06
CA SER A 64 6.47 -6.97 -10.81
C SER A 64 7.07 -8.27 -10.30
N LYS A 65 8.08 -8.18 -9.45
CA LYS A 65 8.69 -9.37 -8.83
C LYS A 65 7.93 -9.84 -7.59
N LEU A 66 6.95 -9.07 -7.13
CA LEU A 66 6.16 -9.45 -5.97
C LEU A 66 5.30 -10.67 -6.28
N PRO A 67 5.02 -11.53 -5.27
CA PRO A 67 4.20 -12.71 -5.50
C PRO A 67 2.82 -12.34 -6.02
N ALA A 68 2.41 -12.96 -7.12
CA ALA A 68 1.16 -12.63 -7.79
C ALA A 68 -0.07 -13.11 -7.00
N ASP A 69 0.11 -14.08 -6.14
CA ASP A 69 -0.99 -14.71 -5.39
C ASP A 69 -1.15 -14.17 -3.97
N ARG A 70 -0.47 -13.06 -3.64
CA ARG A 70 -0.58 -12.48 -2.31
C ARG A 70 -1.17 -11.08 -2.38
N THR A 71 -1.97 -10.75 -1.36
CA THR A 71 -2.47 -9.38 -1.20
C THR A 71 -1.30 -8.47 -0.87
N ILE A 72 -1.28 -7.30 -1.50
CA ILE A 72 -0.27 -6.27 -1.26
C ILE A 72 -0.91 -5.16 -0.42
N ALA A 73 -0.42 -4.96 0.79
CA ALA A 73 -0.85 -3.86 1.65
C ALA A 73 0.25 -2.81 1.60
N LEU A 74 -0.05 -1.65 1.03
CA LEU A 74 0.98 -0.64 0.78
C LEU A 74 0.63 0.71 1.37
N TYR A 75 1.67 1.52 1.54
CA TYR A 75 1.52 2.85 2.12
C TYR A 75 2.66 3.75 1.66
N CYS A 76 2.38 5.06 1.70
CA CYS A 76 3.43 6.06 1.55
C CYS A 76 3.45 6.92 2.81
N ARG A 77 3.83 8.18 2.72
CA ARG A 77 3.92 9.03 3.91
C ARG A 77 2.54 9.52 4.36
N SER A 78 1.74 10.04 3.43
CA SER A 78 0.46 10.69 3.78
C SER A 78 -0.70 10.31 2.87
N GLY A 79 -0.52 9.35 1.97
CA GLY A 79 -1.61 8.80 1.16
C GLY A 79 -1.65 9.23 -0.30
N ASN A 80 -0.71 10.07 -0.75
CA ASN A 80 -0.73 10.53 -2.15
C ASN A 80 0.00 9.60 -3.10
N ARG A 81 1.28 9.32 -2.83
CA ARG A 81 2.06 8.42 -3.68
C ARG A 81 1.52 6.99 -3.68
N SER A 82 0.92 6.57 -2.56
CA SER A 82 0.39 5.23 -2.43
C SER A 82 -0.77 4.96 -3.38
N LYS A 83 -1.57 5.98 -3.70
CA LYS A 83 -2.67 5.80 -4.64
C LYS A 83 -2.16 5.51 -6.04
N LYS A 84 -1.08 6.18 -6.44
CA LYS A 84 -0.45 5.91 -7.73
C LYS A 84 0.12 4.49 -7.77
N ALA A 85 0.85 4.11 -6.72
CA ALA A 85 1.42 2.77 -6.63
C ALA A 85 0.33 1.70 -6.66
N ALA A 86 -0.75 1.93 -5.91
CA ALA A 86 -1.86 0.98 -5.84
C ALA A 86 -2.52 0.79 -7.20
N ALA A 87 -2.71 1.88 -7.95
CA ALA A 87 -3.31 1.81 -9.27
C ALA A 87 -2.44 0.99 -10.23
N ILE A 88 -1.13 1.24 -10.19
CA ILE A 88 -0.18 0.51 -11.04
C ILE A 88 -0.25 -1.00 -10.75
N LEU A 89 -0.20 -1.35 -9.47
CA LEU A 89 -0.20 -2.77 -9.08
C LEU A 89 -1.54 -3.44 -9.33
N ALA A 90 -2.64 -2.73 -9.08
CA ALA A 90 -3.97 -3.28 -9.36
C ALA A 90 -4.13 -3.55 -10.85
N ASP A 91 -3.61 -2.66 -11.71
CA ASP A 91 -3.65 -2.86 -13.15
C ASP A 91 -2.85 -4.09 -13.58
N LYS A 92 -1.89 -4.51 -12.78
CA LYS A 92 -1.11 -5.72 -13.05
C LYS A 92 -1.77 -6.98 -12.50
N GLY A 93 -2.93 -6.84 -11.87
CA GLY A 93 -3.69 -7.98 -11.37
C GLY A 93 -3.51 -8.28 -9.90
N TYR A 94 -2.72 -7.49 -9.17
CA TYR A 94 -2.58 -7.70 -7.73
C TYR A 94 -3.82 -7.24 -6.98
N LYS A 95 -4.14 -7.91 -5.89
CA LYS A 95 -5.11 -7.41 -4.94
C LYS A 95 -4.38 -6.43 -4.04
N VAL A 96 -4.83 -5.18 -4.00
CA VAL A 96 -4.11 -4.12 -3.31
C VAL A 96 -5.00 -3.43 -2.29
N ILE A 97 -4.43 -3.20 -1.11
CA ILE A 97 -5.06 -2.44 -0.03
C ILE A 97 -4.09 -1.33 0.34
N GLU A 98 -4.59 -0.10 0.37
CA GLU A 98 -3.77 1.08 0.56
C GLU A 98 -4.17 1.79 1.85
N LEU A 99 -3.19 2.24 2.64
CA LEU A 99 -3.41 2.96 3.89
C LEU A 99 -3.66 4.44 3.60
N ALA A 100 -4.87 4.92 3.89
CA ALA A 100 -5.32 6.26 3.50
C ALA A 100 -4.43 7.37 4.03
N THR A 101 -4.01 7.27 5.30
CA THR A 101 -3.26 8.33 5.97
C THR A 101 -1.76 8.10 5.99
N GLY A 102 -1.30 6.99 5.43
CA GLY A 102 0.11 6.69 5.30
C GLY A 102 0.82 6.50 6.62
N TYR A 103 2.14 6.53 6.54
CA TYR A 103 2.97 6.31 7.73
C TYR A 103 2.75 7.38 8.80
N LYS A 104 2.42 8.61 8.40
CA LYS A 104 2.11 9.66 9.37
C LYS A 104 0.90 9.26 10.23
N GLY A 105 -0.16 8.79 9.60
CA GLY A 105 -1.33 8.34 10.34
C GLY A 105 -1.03 7.14 11.21
N TRP A 106 -0.22 6.22 10.69
CA TRP A 106 0.19 5.02 11.42
C TRP A 106 0.91 5.39 12.73
N THR A 107 1.92 6.26 12.64
CA THR A 107 2.67 6.66 13.84
C THR A 107 1.85 7.51 14.79
N ARG A 108 0.99 8.38 14.23
CA ARG A 108 0.11 9.22 15.07
C ARG A 108 -0.86 8.36 15.87
N ALA A 109 -1.26 7.21 15.34
CA ALA A 109 -2.15 6.28 16.03
C ALA A 109 -1.42 5.46 17.10
N GLY A 110 -0.11 5.66 17.26
CA GLY A 110 0.68 4.94 18.25
C GLY A 110 1.08 3.54 17.85
N LYS A 111 1.06 3.30 16.58
CA LYS A 111 1.37 1.96 16.07
C LYS A 111 2.86 1.69 15.95
#